data_5228fc65d2b12ca8b0ab4948f8d4d92b
#
_entry.id   5228fc65d2b12ca8b0ab4948f8d4d92b
#
_cell.length_a   1.000
_cell.length_b   1.000
_cell.length_c   1.000
_cell.angle_alpha   90.00
_cell.angle_beta   90.00
_cell.angle_gamma   90.00
#
_symmetry.space_group_name_H-M   'P 1'
#
loop_
_entity.id
_entity.type
_entity.pdbx_description
1 polymer ?
#
loop_
_entity_poly.entity_id
_entity_poly.type
_entity_poly.pdbx_seq_one_letter_code
_entity_poly.pdbx_strand_id
1 'polypeptide(L)'
;MSGFLFLFAKFQGFISIDCGSDEDYTDKDTGIPYKSDKELIDTGIVNTIPSDSSGNLAQYLKNLRSFPQGKRNCYTLRPEQGKNNNYMIRARFFYGNYDGKNQTPAFDLHIGVNVWVTVNTDDGFYHVIHVPLTDYIDVCLVNTGQGIPYISALELRLLDNSIYHTAGGALTNIVRYDIGREGDLGVR
;
A
#
# COMPACT_ATOMS: atom_id res chain seq x y z
N MET A 1 10.53 -14.60 35.15
CA MET A 1 10.54 -14.96 33.73
C MET A 1 9.11 -14.81 33.19
N SER A 2 8.71 -13.65 32.78
CA SER A 2 7.41 -13.46 32.12
C SER A 2 7.38 -12.04 31.51
N GLY A 3 8.03 -11.84 30.40
CA GLY A 3 8.12 -10.52 29.79
C GLY A 3 8.21 -10.50 28.25
N PHE A 4 8.15 -11.66 27.59
CA PHE A 4 8.46 -11.71 26.16
C PHE A 4 7.28 -12.10 25.25
N LEU A 5 6.08 -12.30 25.79
CA LEU A 5 4.95 -12.83 24.99
C LEU A 5 4.00 -11.76 24.45
N PHE A 6 4.16 -10.48 24.80
CA PHE A 6 3.18 -9.44 24.43
C PHE A 6 3.52 -8.63 23.16
N LEU A 7 4.72 -8.77 22.60
CA LEU A 7 5.12 -7.96 21.44
C LEU A 7 4.68 -8.56 20.09
N PHE A 8 4.44 -9.86 20.00
CA PHE A 8 4.07 -10.51 18.74
C PHE A 8 2.57 -10.41 18.37
N ALA A 9 1.70 -10.12 19.32
CA ALA A 9 0.25 -10.03 19.06
C ALA A 9 -0.18 -8.78 18.28
N LYS A 10 0.68 -7.76 18.16
CA LYS A 10 0.32 -6.46 17.58
C LYS A 10 0.35 -6.43 16.05
N PHE A 11 0.92 -7.44 15.38
CA PHE A 11 1.11 -7.46 13.93
C PHE A 11 0.51 -8.68 13.21
N GLN A 12 -0.21 -9.56 13.92
CA GLN A 12 -0.93 -10.66 13.28
C GLN A 12 -1.99 -10.12 12.31
N GLY A 13 -1.92 -10.53 11.05
CA GLY A 13 -2.84 -10.10 10.00
C GLY A 13 -2.46 -8.80 9.31
N PHE A 14 -1.24 -8.28 9.51
CA PHE A 14 -0.74 -7.07 8.85
C PHE A 14 0.34 -7.41 7.84
N ILE A 15 0.19 -6.89 6.63
CA ILE A 15 1.22 -6.88 5.59
C ILE A 15 1.53 -5.41 5.31
N SER A 16 2.80 -5.02 5.37
CA SER A 16 3.28 -3.70 4.96
C SER A 16 4.45 -3.91 4.02
N ILE A 17 4.35 -3.38 2.82
CA ILE A 17 5.31 -3.52 1.74
C ILE A 17 5.83 -2.14 1.38
N ASP A 18 7.14 -1.97 1.39
CA ASP A 18 7.83 -0.82 0.82
C ASP A 18 8.22 -1.19 -0.61
N CYS A 19 7.55 -0.56 -1.58
CA CYS A 19 7.68 -0.89 -2.99
C CYS A 19 8.93 -0.23 -3.58
N GLY A 20 9.98 -1.03 -3.73
CA GLY A 20 11.29 -0.58 -4.21
C GLY A 20 12.35 -0.51 -3.11
N SER A 21 12.07 -0.96 -1.90
CA SER A 21 13.10 -1.16 -0.88
C SER A 21 13.96 -2.38 -1.20
N ASP A 22 15.27 -2.28 -0.96
CA ASP A 22 16.20 -3.38 -1.14
C ASP A 22 16.15 -4.40 0.01
N GLU A 23 15.67 -3.99 1.20
CA GLU A 23 15.66 -4.80 2.41
C GLU A 23 14.43 -4.55 3.28
N ASP A 24 14.14 -5.52 4.14
CA ASP A 24 13.12 -5.41 5.18
C ASP A 24 13.62 -4.50 6.30
N TYR A 25 12.73 -3.70 6.88
CA TYR A 25 13.07 -2.84 8.01
C TYR A 25 11.87 -2.62 8.94
N THR A 26 12.13 -2.05 10.11
CA THR A 26 11.09 -1.54 10.99
C THR A 26 11.14 -0.01 10.98
N ASP A 27 10.04 0.61 10.60
CA ASP A 27 9.91 2.06 10.62
C ASP A 27 10.06 2.59 12.04
N LYS A 28 11.00 3.52 12.25
CA LYS A 28 11.41 3.97 13.58
C LYS A 28 10.36 4.84 14.27
N ASP A 29 9.54 5.54 13.50
CA ASP A 29 8.53 6.47 14.03
C ASP A 29 7.25 5.73 14.42
N THR A 30 6.90 4.68 13.69
CA THR A 30 5.65 3.95 13.86
C THR A 30 5.81 2.57 14.47
N GLY A 31 7.03 2.00 14.43
CA GLY A 31 7.31 0.63 14.82
C GLY A 31 6.70 -0.42 13.88
N ILE A 32 6.25 -0.02 12.68
CA ILE A 32 5.66 -0.94 11.70
C ILE A 32 6.78 -1.64 10.93
N PRO A 33 6.78 -2.99 10.86
CA PRO A 33 7.70 -3.72 10.00
C PRO A 33 7.26 -3.62 8.54
N TYR A 34 8.16 -3.15 7.68
CA TYR A 34 7.99 -3.13 6.23
C TYR A 34 8.82 -4.23 5.58
N LYS A 35 8.23 -4.91 4.63
CA LYS A 35 8.86 -5.88 3.75
C LYS A 35 9.29 -5.23 2.45
N SER A 36 10.45 -5.63 1.94
CA SER A 36 10.84 -5.37 0.56
C SER A 36 9.89 -6.08 -0.40
N ASP A 37 9.59 -5.48 -1.53
CA ASP A 37 8.75 -6.11 -2.56
C ASP A 37 9.52 -6.99 -3.55
N LYS A 38 10.84 -7.11 -3.44
CA LYS A 38 11.71 -7.83 -4.39
C LYS A 38 11.36 -9.31 -4.61
N GLU A 39 10.75 -9.96 -3.61
CA GLU A 39 10.30 -11.36 -3.70
C GLU A 39 8.79 -11.47 -4.03
N LEU A 40 8.08 -10.35 -4.10
CA LEU A 40 6.63 -10.31 -4.30
C LEU A 40 6.26 -9.99 -5.74
N ILE A 41 7.16 -9.36 -6.48
CA ILE A 41 6.96 -8.96 -7.87
C ILE A 41 8.29 -9.01 -8.63
N ASP A 42 8.26 -9.59 -9.83
CA ASP A 42 9.42 -9.76 -10.71
C ASP A 42 9.48 -8.72 -11.84
N THR A 43 8.52 -7.80 -11.89
CA THR A 43 8.42 -6.74 -12.89
C THR A 43 8.67 -5.37 -12.28
N GLY A 44 8.84 -4.38 -13.15
CA GLY A 44 9.06 -2.99 -12.74
C GLY A 44 10.52 -2.65 -12.47
N ILE A 45 10.74 -1.37 -12.19
CA ILE A 45 12.05 -0.76 -11.94
C ILE A 45 11.99 0.01 -10.64
N VAL A 46 12.95 -0.22 -9.76
CA VAL A 46 13.12 0.56 -8.53
C VAL A 46 13.67 1.93 -8.87
N ASN A 47 13.09 2.97 -8.27
CA ASN A 47 13.53 4.35 -8.39
C ASN A 47 13.61 5.01 -7.01
N THR A 48 14.59 5.88 -6.84
CA THR A 48 14.75 6.68 -5.63
C THR A 48 14.22 8.09 -5.86
N ILE A 49 13.52 8.63 -4.87
CA ILE A 49 13.06 10.02 -4.91
C ILE A 49 14.26 10.95 -4.77
N PRO A 50 14.41 11.99 -5.64
CA PRO A 50 15.48 12.96 -5.54
C PRO A 50 15.59 13.62 -4.15
N SER A 51 16.81 13.90 -3.71
CA SER A 51 17.09 14.38 -2.35
C SER A 51 16.44 15.73 -2.01
N ASP A 52 16.26 16.59 -2.99
CA ASP A 52 15.56 17.87 -2.87
C ASP A 52 14.04 17.70 -2.59
N SER A 53 13.48 16.61 -3.06
CA SER A 53 12.07 16.24 -2.81
C SER A 53 11.91 15.27 -1.64
N SER A 54 12.99 14.67 -1.13
CA SER A 54 12.94 13.59 -0.12
C SER A 54 13.06 14.07 1.33
N GLY A 55 13.30 15.33 1.60
CA GLY A 55 13.48 15.99 2.92
C GLY A 55 13.07 15.17 4.15
N ASN A 56 11.94 15.48 4.74
CA ASN A 56 11.38 14.80 5.93
C ASN A 56 10.41 13.67 5.57
N LEU A 57 10.55 13.04 4.40
CA LEU A 57 9.67 11.93 4.00
C LEU A 57 9.85 10.72 4.90
N ALA A 58 8.76 10.05 5.19
CA ALA A 58 8.77 8.71 5.78
C ALA A 58 9.60 7.75 4.90
N GLN A 59 10.26 6.77 5.51
CA GLN A 59 11.19 5.89 4.79
C GLN A 59 10.55 5.22 3.58
N TYR A 60 9.32 4.71 3.69
CA TYR A 60 8.55 4.06 2.61
C TYR A 60 8.12 5.01 1.48
N LEU A 61 8.45 6.30 1.53
CA LEU A 61 8.23 7.28 0.45
C LEU A 61 9.53 7.71 -0.24
N LYS A 62 10.69 7.22 0.20
CA LYS A 62 11.99 7.61 -0.37
C LYS A 62 12.34 6.87 -1.64
N ASN A 63 11.61 5.81 -1.93
CA ASN A 63 11.70 4.98 -3.13
C ASN A 63 10.31 4.61 -3.62
N LEU A 64 10.26 4.08 -4.82
CA LEU A 64 9.06 3.56 -5.44
C LEU A 64 9.43 2.50 -6.49
N ARG A 65 8.46 1.67 -6.86
CA ARG A 65 8.57 0.80 -8.03
C ARG A 65 7.69 1.34 -9.15
N SER A 66 8.30 1.56 -10.34
CA SER A 66 7.60 1.96 -11.56
C SER A 66 7.50 0.80 -12.54
N PHE A 67 6.46 0.82 -13.39
CA PHE A 67 6.15 -0.26 -14.32
C PHE A 67 6.11 0.25 -15.77
N PRO A 68 7.27 0.46 -16.40
CA PRO A 68 7.34 0.93 -17.79
C PRO A 68 6.90 -0.12 -18.81
N GLN A 69 6.87 -1.38 -18.41
CA GLN A 69 6.50 -2.51 -19.28
C GLN A 69 5.24 -3.22 -18.76
N GLY A 70 4.54 -3.88 -19.70
CA GLY A 70 3.29 -4.57 -19.39
C GLY A 70 2.11 -3.60 -19.22
N LYS A 71 0.94 -4.07 -19.62
CA LYS A 71 -0.30 -3.30 -19.43
C LYS A 71 -0.81 -3.39 -18.00
N ARG A 72 -0.50 -4.48 -17.29
CA ARG A 72 -1.02 -4.79 -15.95
C ARG A 72 0.07 -5.47 -15.12
N ASN A 73 0.39 -4.90 -13.97
CA ASN A 73 1.37 -5.44 -13.03
C ASN A 73 0.69 -5.57 -11.65
N CYS A 74 0.81 -6.73 -11.01
CA CYS A 74 0.04 -7.06 -9.81
C CYS A 74 0.93 -7.53 -8.67
N TYR A 75 0.61 -7.05 -7.47
CA TYR A 75 1.05 -7.63 -6.20
C TYR A 75 -0.01 -8.63 -5.73
N THR A 76 0.39 -9.87 -5.47
CA THR A 76 -0.50 -10.90 -4.92
C THR A 76 -0.28 -11.00 -3.40
N LEU A 77 -1.18 -10.42 -2.63
CA LEU A 77 -1.15 -10.46 -1.17
C LEU A 77 -1.79 -11.77 -0.68
N ARG A 78 -1.15 -12.44 0.27
CA ARG A 78 -1.64 -13.70 0.86
C ARG A 78 -1.75 -13.55 2.38
N PRO A 79 -2.87 -13.00 2.88
CA PRO A 79 -3.08 -12.88 4.31
C PRO A 79 -3.27 -14.26 4.96
N GLU A 80 -2.71 -14.46 6.16
CA GLU A 80 -2.80 -15.73 6.90
C GLU A 80 -4.25 -16.12 7.22
N GLN A 81 -5.13 -15.15 7.45
CA GLN A 81 -6.54 -15.38 7.78
C GLN A 81 -7.39 -15.76 6.56
N GLY A 82 -6.84 -15.65 5.34
CA GLY A 82 -7.47 -16.09 4.11
C GLY A 82 -8.73 -15.33 3.75
N LYS A 83 -9.60 -15.99 2.99
CA LYS A 83 -10.86 -15.45 2.45
C LYS A 83 -11.92 -15.16 3.51
N ASN A 84 -12.97 -14.43 3.11
CA ASN A 84 -14.16 -14.10 3.91
C ASN A 84 -13.89 -13.26 5.17
N ASN A 85 -12.75 -12.59 5.24
CA ASN A 85 -12.45 -11.63 6.27
C ASN A 85 -12.41 -10.21 5.69
N ASN A 86 -12.68 -9.20 6.53
CA ASN A 86 -12.60 -7.81 6.15
C ASN A 86 -11.14 -7.36 6.19
N TYR A 87 -10.63 -6.86 5.06
CA TYR A 87 -9.30 -6.27 4.98
C TYR A 87 -9.37 -4.83 4.53
N MET A 88 -8.67 -3.95 5.22
CA MET A 88 -8.34 -2.64 4.69
C MET A 88 -7.08 -2.75 3.86
N ILE A 89 -7.17 -2.40 2.59
CA ILE A 89 -6.05 -2.27 1.67
C ILE A 89 -5.74 -0.79 1.54
N ARG A 90 -4.47 -0.42 1.70
CA ARG A 90 -3.96 0.93 1.50
C ARG A 90 -2.87 0.90 0.46
N ALA A 91 -3.03 1.69 -0.60
CA ALA A 91 -1.99 1.95 -1.59
C ALA A 91 -1.51 3.39 -1.44
N ARG A 92 -0.18 3.59 -1.40
CA ARG A 92 0.48 4.87 -1.20
C ARG A 92 1.30 5.22 -2.42
N PHE A 93 1.15 6.45 -2.88
CA PHE A 93 1.81 6.99 -4.07
C PHE A 93 2.48 8.31 -3.71
N PHE A 94 3.76 8.43 -4.02
CA PHE A 94 4.49 9.68 -3.96
C PHE A 94 5.36 9.78 -5.21
N TYR A 95 4.99 10.69 -6.12
CA TYR A 95 5.69 10.84 -7.41
C TYR A 95 7.08 11.45 -7.24
N GLY A 96 7.18 12.54 -6.45
CA GLY A 96 8.43 13.20 -6.15
C GLY A 96 9.30 13.51 -7.36
N ASN A 97 8.70 13.56 -8.56
CA ASN A 97 9.40 13.78 -9.84
C ASN A 97 10.56 12.80 -10.09
N TYR A 98 10.42 11.53 -9.71
CA TYR A 98 11.47 10.51 -9.77
C TYR A 98 12.09 10.32 -11.17
N ASP A 99 11.32 10.61 -12.23
CA ASP A 99 11.72 10.45 -13.63
C ASP A 99 12.14 11.78 -14.31
N GLY A 100 12.13 12.90 -13.57
CA GLY A 100 12.52 14.22 -14.04
C GLY A 100 11.59 14.88 -15.05
N LYS A 101 10.39 14.31 -15.29
CA LYS A 101 9.48 14.80 -16.34
C LYS A 101 8.54 15.90 -15.88
N ASN A 102 8.43 16.15 -14.57
CA ASN A 102 7.48 17.10 -13.98
C ASN A 102 6.03 16.88 -14.44
N GLN A 103 5.68 15.64 -14.70
CA GLN A 103 4.36 15.26 -15.19
C GLN A 103 3.88 14.00 -14.47
N THR A 104 2.97 14.17 -13.54
CA THR A 104 2.35 13.06 -12.80
C THR A 104 1.62 12.13 -13.75
N PRO A 105 1.94 10.84 -13.77
CA PRO A 105 1.22 9.87 -14.60
C PRO A 105 -0.19 9.62 -14.07
N ALA A 106 -1.09 9.23 -14.98
CA ALA A 106 -2.42 8.74 -14.63
C ALA A 106 -2.56 7.26 -15.05
N PHE A 107 -3.04 6.43 -14.12
CA PHE A 107 -3.22 4.99 -14.33
C PHE A 107 -4.31 4.45 -13.40
N ASP A 108 -4.83 3.26 -13.72
CA ASP A 108 -5.86 2.64 -12.88
C ASP A 108 -5.25 1.68 -11.86
N LEU A 109 -5.80 1.73 -10.64
CA LEU A 109 -5.56 0.75 -9.58
C LEU A 109 -6.75 -0.20 -9.53
N HIS A 110 -6.48 -1.49 -9.52
CA HIS A 110 -7.49 -2.54 -9.50
C HIS A 110 -7.34 -3.46 -8.29
N ILE A 111 -8.46 -4.03 -7.82
CA ILE A 111 -8.48 -5.20 -6.95
C ILE A 111 -9.05 -6.36 -7.77
N GLY A 112 -8.24 -7.39 -7.98
CA GLY A 112 -8.58 -8.42 -8.93
C GLY A 112 -8.85 -7.79 -10.31
N VAL A 113 -9.98 -8.08 -10.91
CA VAL A 113 -10.39 -7.54 -12.23
C VAL A 113 -11.11 -6.19 -12.14
N ASN A 114 -11.50 -5.77 -10.96
CA ASN A 114 -12.35 -4.60 -10.77
C ASN A 114 -11.50 -3.33 -10.63
N VAL A 115 -11.91 -2.25 -11.30
CA VAL A 115 -11.33 -0.92 -11.11
C VAL A 115 -11.64 -0.46 -9.68
N TRP A 116 -10.60 -0.10 -8.94
CA TRP A 116 -10.73 0.54 -7.63
C TRP A 116 -10.77 2.05 -7.76
N VAL A 117 -9.74 2.63 -8.39
CA VAL A 117 -9.61 4.08 -8.55
C VAL A 117 -8.60 4.40 -9.66
N THR A 118 -8.76 5.56 -10.30
CA THR A 118 -7.71 6.15 -11.14
C THR A 118 -6.80 7.01 -10.27
N VAL A 119 -5.51 6.67 -10.27
CA VAL A 119 -4.44 7.44 -9.61
C VAL A 119 -3.97 8.53 -10.56
N ASN A 120 -4.00 9.79 -10.12
CA ASN A 120 -3.59 10.96 -10.92
C ASN A 120 -3.08 12.09 -10.02
N THR A 121 -2.39 11.78 -8.94
CA THR A 121 -1.90 12.74 -7.94
C THR A 121 -0.43 12.52 -7.65
N ASP A 122 0.31 13.60 -7.36
CA ASP A 122 1.72 13.57 -6.97
C ASP A 122 1.93 12.92 -5.60
N ASP A 123 0.98 13.14 -4.70
CA ASP A 123 1.00 12.62 -3.34
C ASP A 123 -0.40 12.15 -2.99
N GLY A 124 -0.57 10.85 -2.82
CA GLY A 124 -1.88 10.28 -2.57
C GLY A 124 -1.84 8.95 -1.83
N PHE A 125 -2.91 8.70 -1.14
CA PHE A 125 -3.19 7.39 -0.56
C PHE A 125 -4.66 7.02 -0.80
N TYR A 126 -4.87 5.76 -1.09
CA TYR A 126 -6.20 5.22 -1.35
C TYR A 126 -6.46 4.06 -0.40
N HIS A 127 -7.65 4.04 0.17
CA HIS A 127 -8.10 2.99 1.07
C HIS A 127 -9.34 2.32 0.52
N VAL A 128 -9.40 1.00 0.65
CA VAL A 128 -10.62 0.22 0.41
C VAL A 128 -10.72 -0.88 1.45
N ILE A 129 -11.94 -1.15 1.88
CA ILE A 129 -12.25 -2.35 2.67
C ILE A 129 -12.75 -3.39 1.69
N HIS A 130 -12.11 -4.54 1.65
CA HIS A 130 -12.37 -5.62 0.72
C HIS A 130 -12.53 -6.95 1.45
N VAL A 131 -13.52 -7.74 1.02
CA VAL A 131 -13.73 -9.10 1.49
C VAL A 131 -13.37 -10.03 0.35
N PRO A 132 -12.20 -10.67 0.36
CA PRO A 132 -11.79 -11.58 -0.69
C PRO A 132 -12.58 -12.89 -0.65
N LEU A 133 -12.90 -13.41 -1.82
CA LEU A 133 -13.49 -14.74 -2.01
C LEU A 133 -12.44 -15.84 -2.21
N THR A 134 -11.16 -15.43 -2.31
CA THR A 134 -9.97 -16.29 -2.45
C THR A 134 -9.02 -16.06 -1.29
N ASP A 135 -8.09 -16.98 -1.06
CA ASP A 135 -7.05 -16.85 -0.03
C ASP A 135 -5.91 -15.90 -0.46
N TYR A 136 -6.14 -15.11 -1.49
CA TYR A 136 -5.23 -14.08 -1.97
C TYR A 136 -6.01 -12.87 -2.49
N ILE A 137 -5.32 -11.73 -2.56
CA ILE A 137 -5.84 -10.46 -3.07
C ILE A 137 -4.81 -9.92 -4.07
N ASP A 138 -5.23 -9.76 -5.33
CA ASP A 138 -4.39 -9.10 -6.34
C ASP A 138 -4.68 -7.60 -6.34
N VAL A 139 -3.64 -6.81 -6.08
CA VAL A 139 -3.64 -5.36 -6.24
C VAL A 139 -2.82 -5.02 -7.47
N CYS A 140 -3.46 -4.49 -8.50
CA CYS A 140 -2.85 -4.34 -9.82
C CYS A 140 -2.84 -2.89 -10.28
N LEU A 141 -1.70 -2.46 -10.83
CA LEU A 141 -1.54 -1.20 -11.52
C LEU A 141 -1.73 -1.44 -13.02
N VAL A 142 -2.66 -0.70 -13.62
CA VAL A 142 -3.03 -0.86 -15.04
C VAL A 142 -2.67 0.41 -15.80
N ASN A 143 -1.78 0.27 -16.78
CA ASN A 143 -1.35 1.36 -17.63
C ASN A 143 -2.49 1.77 -18.59
N THR A 144 -2.92 3.03 -18.48
CA THR A 144 -3.96 3.64 -19.32
C THR A 144 -3.39 4.38 -20.53
N GLY A 145 -2.06 4.41 -20.69
CA GLY A 145 -1.38 5.18 -21.73
C GLY A 145 -1.09 6.64 -21.34
N GLN A 146 -1.37 7.03 -20.10
CA GLN A 146 -1.15 8.39 -19.60
C GLN A 146 0.04 8.47 -18.63
N GLY A 147 1.13 7.81 -18.96
CA GLY A 147 2.36 7.75 -18.18
C GLY A 147 2.64 6.36 -17.61
N ILE A 148 3.72 6.26 -16.84
CA ILE A 148 4.20 4.99 -16.27
C ILE A 148 3.58 4.79 -14.89
N PRO A 149 2.80 3.71 -14.66
CA PRO A 149 2.31 3.39 -13.32
C PRO A 149 3.45 3.20 -12.31
N TYR A 150 3.23 3.62 -11.07
CA TYR A 150 4.19 3.46 -9.99
C TYR A 150 3.48 3.27 -8.65
N ILE A 151 4.20 2.81 -7.63
CA ILE A 151 3.69 2.67 -6.25
C ILE A 151 4.85 2.81 -5.26
N SER A 152 4.59 3.49 -4.12
CA SER A 152 5.58 3.66 -3.05
C SER A 152 5.40 2.63 -1.93
N ALA A 153 4.16 2.39 -1.49
CA ALA A 153 3.90 1.37 -0.48
C ALA A 153 2.53 0.74 -0.64
N LEU A 154 2.41 -0.51 -0.18
CA LEU A 154 1.16 -1.27 -0.17
C LEU A 154 0.98 -1.92 1.19
N GLU A 155 -0.17 -1.68 1.82
CA GLU A 155 -0.47 -2.21 3.13
C GLU A 155 -1.79 -2.98 3.15
N LEU A 156 -1.83 -4.06 3.92
CA LEU A 156 -3.03 -4.83 4.22
C LEU A 156 -3.21 -4.91 5.74
N ARG A 157 -4.42 -4.67 6.21
CA ARG A 157 -4.78 -4.73 7.62
C ARG A 157 -6.05 -5.55 7.79
N LEU A 158 -5.99 -6.60 8.60
CA LEU A 158 -7.17 -7.34 9.03
C LEU A 158 -8.06 -6.42 9.88
N LEU A 159 -9.34 -6.38 9.59
CA LEU A 159 -10.35 -5.63 10.34
C LEU A 159 -11.28 -6.59 11.09
N ASP A 160 -11.90 -6.08 12.14
CA ASP A 160 -12.94 -6.83 12.85
C ASP A 160 -14.18 -7.00 11.95
N ASN A 161 -14.54 -8.24 11.68
CA ASN A 161 -15.68 -8.59 10.84
C ASN A 161 -17.02 -8.13 11.42
N SER A 162 -17.10 -7.82 12.73
CA SER A 162 -18.31 -7.32 13.38
C SER A 162 -18.59 -5.83 13.09
N ILE A 163 -17.57 -5.07 12.67
CA ILE A 163 -17.64 -3.60 12.52
C ILE A 163 -18.01 -3.22 11.08
N TYR A 164 -17.46 -3.95 10.09
CA TYR A 164 -17.61 -3.60 8.67
C TYR A 164 -18.43 -4.66 7.95
N HIS A 165 -19.71 -4.39 7.75
CA HIS A 165 -20.59 -5.26 6.96
C HIS A 165 -20.71 -4.72 5.54
N THR A 166 -20.31 -5.52 4.55
CA THR A 166 -20.48 -5.18 3.14
C THR A 166 -21.42 -6.16 2.48
N ALA A 167 -22.53 -5.68 1.92
CA ALA A 167 -23.39 -6.51 1.07
C ALA A 167 -22.79 -6.80 -0.32
N GLY A 168 -21.76 -6.06 -0.73
CA GLY A 168 -21.21 -6.06 -2.09
C GLY A 168 -19.69 -6.32 -2.19
N GLY A 169 -19.05 -6.85 -1.15
CA GLY A 169 -17.64 -7.27 -1.23
C GLY A 169 -16.57 -6.18 -1.12
N ALA A 170 -16.90 -4.88 -1.27
CA ALA A 170 -15.95 -3.78 -1.06
C ALA A 170 -16.63 -2.49 -0.60
N LEU A 171 -15.93 -1.73 0.25
CA LEU A 171 -16.30 -0.37 0.67
C LEU A 171 -15.12 0.57 0.41
N THR A 172 -15.36 1.64 -0.34
CA THR A 172 -14.38 2.72 -0.48
C THR A 172 -14.40 3.61 0.76
N ASN A 173 -13.25 3.76 1.41
CA ASN A 173 -13.10 4.69 2.52
C ASN A 173 -12.70 6.05 1.99
N ILE A 174 -13.57 7.07 2.15
CA ILE A 174 -13.33 8.43 1.66
C ILE A 174 -12.59 9.25 2.70
N VAL A 175 -12.95 9.12 3.97
CA VAL A 175 -12.34 9.87 5.08
C VAL A 175 -12.33 9.02 6.34
N ARG A 176 -11.25 9.12 7.11
CA ARG A 176 -11.11 8.53 8.43
C ARG A 176 -10.60 9.59 9.41
N TYR A 177 -11.37 9.86 10.45
CA TYR A 177 -11.01 10.80 11.51
C TYR A 177 -10.58 10.07 12.76
N ASP A 178 -9.49 10.50 13.37
CA ASP A 178 -9.08 10.12 14.72
C ASP A 178 -9.53 11.22 15.69
N ILE A 179 -10.63 10.97 16.41
CA ILE A 179 -11.22 11.94 17.32
C ILE A 179 -10.65 11.70 18.73
N GLY A 180 -9.89 12.66 19.24
CA GLY A 180 -9.40 12.64 20.62
C GLY A 180 -7.94 12.28 20.81
N ARG A 181 -7.14 12.25 19.75
CA ARG A 181 -5.69 12.06 19.82
C ARG A 181 -4.97 13.41 19.77
N GLU A 182 -4.12 13.69 20.75
CA GLU A 182 -3.19 14.82 20.68
C GLU A 182 -1.95 14.40 19.87
N GLY A 183 -1.69 15.12 18.77
CA GLY A 183 -0.53 14.92 17.89
C GLY A 183 -0.86 14.45 16.48
N ASP A 184 -0.06 14.88 15.53
CA ASP A 184 -0.25 14.73 14.07
C ASP A 184 0.22 13.38 13.52
N LEU A 185 0.12 12.31 14.30
CA LEU A 185 0.37 10.96 13.82
C LEU A 185 -0.93 10.41 13.21
N GLY A 186 -1.04 10.49 11.89
CA GLY A 186 -2.18 9.94 11.16
C GLY A 186 -2.52 8.52 11.61
N VAL A 187 -3.83 8.21 11.65
CA VAL A 187 -4.32 6.86 11.91
C VAL A 187 -3.80 5.93 10.83
N ARG A 188 -2.91 5.04 11.22
CA ARG A 188 -2.38 3.96 10.37
C ARG A 188 -2.99 2.62 10.73
#